data_820b47cbadbba2fd137ae014913c8440
#
_entry.id   820b47cbadbba2fd137ae014913c8440
#
_cell.length_a   1.000
_cell.length_b   1.000
_cell.length_c   1.000
_cell.angle_alpha   90.00
_cell.angle_beta   90.00
_cell.angle_gamma   90.00
#
_symmetry.space_group_name_H-M   'P 1'
#
loop_
_entity.id
_entity.type
_entity.pdbx_description
1 polymer ?
#
loop_
_entity_poly.entity_id
_entity_poly.type
_entity_poly.pdbx_seq_one_letter_code
_entity_poly.pdbx_strand_id
1 'polypeptide(L)'
;MNALLYVLVALTWGSSFFFAKIGLDGLAPQQVATVRTVLGALTLVVVLLVTRRRWPREKRVWGHLLVVAVFLNAVPSSLMAWAEQTVPSGLASIYNATTPIMTLLALAVLVPTERLNRRQVGGIVLGIVGVLVLVGPWDVLGDPQVLASVPGQVALLGMTASYGIGLAWLRRFGVGGGYDPTTVATVQLTLAAGLMLVVAPVVATGPVQLDWRIVGAMVALGAVGTGLAYAWNTRLVGAWGAGRASTVTYLTPVVGVALGVLVLGEPLRWNEPVGGLVVLAGIALASGLLGARRRRGSGAAAAPVPAGEARAEGGR
;
A
#
# COMPACT_ATOMS: atom_id res chain seq x y z
N MET A 1 19.84 11.54 0.96
CA MET A 1 19.55 10.13 0.61
C MET A 1 18.12 9.71 0.91
N ASN A 2 17.61 9.89 2.13
CA ASN A 2 16.23 9.45 2.48
C ASN A 2 15.11 10.19 1.74
N ALA A 3 15.27 11.50 1.48
CA ALA A 3 14.30 12.26 0.68
C ALA A 3 14.21 11.74 -0.77
N LEU A 4 15.35 11.34 -1.37
CA LEU A 4 15.37 10.72 -2.68
C LEU A 4 14.63 9.38 -2.68
N LEU A 5 14.87 8.52 -1.67
CA LEU A 5 14.16 7.25 -1.53
C LEU A 5 12.64 7.47 -1.39
N TYR A 6 12.22 8.49 -0.66
CA TYR A 6 10.81 8.85 -0.49
C TYR A 6 10.18 9.22 -1.84
N VAL A 7 10.84 10.07 -2.63
CA VAL A 7 10.37 10.45 -3.97
C VAL A 7 10.33 9.23 -4.89
N LEU A 8 11.38 8.40 -4.89
CA LEU A 8 11.42 7.19 -5.70
C LEU A 8 10.27 6.21 -5.36
N VAL A 9 9.99 5.99 -4.08
CA VAL A 9 8.87 5.14 -3.66
C VAL A 9 7.53 5.75 -4.09
N ALA A 10 7.34 7.07 -3.93
CA ALA A 10 6.13 7.75 -4.39
C ALA A 10 5.91 7.60 -5.89
N LEU A 11 6.95 7.82 -6.68
CA LEU A 11 6.89 7.70 -8.14
C LEU A 11 6.63 6.25 -8.58
N THR A 12 7.34 5.28 -8.00
CA THR A 12 7.21 3.87 -8.40
C THR A 12 5.86 3.26 -7.99
N TRP A 13 5.36 3.58 -6.80
CA TRP A 13 4.04 3.09 -6.40
C TRP A 13 2.92 3.83 -7.12
N GLY A 14 3.04 5.14 -7.34
CA GLY A 14 2.07 5.92 -8.10
C GLY A 14 1.98 5.52 -9.56
N SER A 15 3.12 5.18 -10.20
CA SER A 15 3.15 4.70 -11.58
C SER A 15 2.76 3.22 -11.75
N SER A 16 2.56 2.46 -10.66
CA SER A 16 2.23 1.04 -10.75
C SER A 16 0.93 0.77 -11.52
N PHE A 17 -0.08 1.61 -11.32
CA PHE A 17 -1.36 1.52 -12.03
C PHE A 17 -1.19 1.82 -13.53
N PHE A 18 -0.44 2.85 -13.86
CA PHE A 18 -0.08 3.20 -15.23
C PHE A 18 0.62 2.06 -15.97
N PHE A 19 1.63 1.41 -15.36
CA PHE A 19 2.34 0.30 -15.97
C PHE A 19 1.49 -0.96 -16.05
N ALA A 20 0.60 -1.21 -15.08
CA ALA A 20 -0.33 -2.33 -15.14
C ALA A 20 -1.33 -2.15 -16.30
N LYS A 21 -1.84 -0.92 -16.51
CA LYS A 21 -2.71 -0.60 -17.64
C LYS A 21 -2.02 -0.89 -18.98
N ILE A 22 -0.75 -0.50 -19.15
CA ILE A 22 0.04 -0.83 -20.35
C ILE A 22 0.21 -2.35 -20.50
N GLY A 23 0.42 -3.07 -19.39
CA GLY A 23 0.53 -4.53 -19.40
C GLY A 23 -0.73 -5.21 -19.94
N LEU A 24 -1.90 -4.64 -19.67
CA LEU A 24 -3.20 -5.17 -20.14
C LEU A 24 -3.41 -5.02 -21.66
N ASP A 25 -2.62 -4.22 -22.36
CA ASP A 25 -2.68 -4.10 -23.82
C ASP A 25 -2.28 -5.43 -24.52
N GLY A 26 -1.53 -6.31 -23.84
CA GLY A 26 -1.10 -7.58 -24.44
C GLY A 26 -1.13 -8.79 -23.53
N LEU A 27 -1.50 -8.61 -22.27
CA LEU A 27 -1.57 -9.66 -21.25
C LEU A 27 -2.94 -9.69 -20.59
N ALA A 28 -3.44 -10.88 -20.30
CA ALA A 28 -4.62 -11.03 -19.45
C ALA A 28 -4.34 -10.54 -18.01
N PRO A 29 -5.36 -10.08 -17.26
CA PRO A 29 -5.18 -9.51 -15.92
C PRO A 29 -4.36 -10.39 -14.96
N GLN A 30 -4.63 -11.70 -14.95
CA GLN A 30 -3.90 -12.63 -14.09
C GLN A 30 -2.45 -12.85 -14.55
N GLN A 31 -2.16 -12.70 -15.85
CA GLN A 31 -0.80 -12.72 -16.38
C GLN A 31 -0.04 -11.47 -15.90
N VAL A 32 -0.65 -10.26 -15.97
CA VAL A 32 -0.08 -9.01 -15.45
C VAL A 32 0.22 -9.16 -13.96
N ALA A 33 -0.74 -9.63 -13.16
CA ALA A 33 -0.59 -9.82 -11.74
C ALA A 33 0.53 -10.84 -11.39
N THR A 34 0.58 -11.96 -12.14
CA THR A 34 1.59 -13.01 -11.92
C THR A 34 2.98 -12.53 -12.29
N VAL A 35 3.16 -11.95 -13.47
CA VAL A 35 4.47 -11.44 -13.94
C VAL A 35 4.99 -10.35 -13.01
N ARG A 36 4.14 -9.39 -12.60
CA ARG A 36 4.50 -8.37 -11.61
C ARG A 36 5.04 -8.99 -10.33
N THR A 37 4.32 -9.97 -9.77
CA THR A 37 4.64 -10.58 -8.49
C THR A 37 5.92 -11.41 -8.58
N VAL A 38 6.11 -12.16 -9.68
CA VAL A 38 7.32 -12.96 -9.93
C VAL A 38 8.55 -12.08 -10.11
N LEU A 39 8.48 -11.03 -10.95
CA LEU A 39 9.60 -10.10 -11.14
C LEU A 39 9.96 -9.37 -9.84
N GLY A 40 8.94 -8.97 -9.06
CA GLY A 40 9.15 -8.37 -7.74
C GLY A 40 9.83 -9.32 -6.76
N ALA A 41 9.39 -10.58 -6.71
CA ALA A 41 9.99 -11.62 -5.87
C ALA A 41 11.45 -11.89 -6.26
N LEU A 42 11.74 -12.08 -7.55
CA LEU A 42 13.10 -12.28 -8.06
C LEU A 42 14.01 -11.10 -7.67
N THR A 43 13.52 -9.87 -7.83
CA THR A 43 14.28 -8.68 -7.46
C THR A 43 14.61 -8.66 -5.96
N LEU A 44 13.60 -8.93 -5.09
CA LEU A 44 13.84 -8.97 -3.64
C LEU A 44 14.73 -10.13 -3.22
N VAL A 45 14.65 -11.29 -3.86
CA VAL A 45 15.57 -12.40 -3.64
C VAL A 45 17.01 -11.98 -3.98
N VAL A 46 17.23 -11.32 -5.11
CA VAL A 46 18.56 -10.78 -5.46
C VAL A 46 19.05 -9.79 -4.39
N VAL A 47 18.17 -8.85 -3.96
CA VAL A 47 18.50 -7.89 -2.88
C VAL A 47 18.86 -8.64 -1.59
N LEU A 48 18.11 -9.67 -1.21
CA LEU A 48 18.36 -10.46 0.00
C LEU A 48 19.73 -11.16 -0.08
N LEU A 49 20.05 -11.79 -1.23
CA LEU A 49 21.32 -12.48 -1.44
C LEU A 49 22.52 -11.52 -1.42
N VAL A 50 22.42 -10.39 -2.12
CA VAL A 50 23.47 -9.36 -2.16
C VAL A 50 23.70 -8.75 -0.77
N THR A 51 22.65 -8.53 -0.02
CA THR A 51 22.73 -8.00 1.36
C THR A 51 23.05 -9.07 2.40
N ARG A 52 23.22 -10.34 1.97
CA ARG A 52 23.57 -11.51 2.81
C ARG A 52 22.64 -11.69 4.01
N ARG A 53 21.36 -11.37 3.86
CA ARG A 53 20.36 -11.53 4.90
C ARG A 53 19.90 -12.98 4.97
N ARG A 54 19.45 -13.42 6.16
CA ARG A 54 19.11 -14.82 6.41
C ARG A 54 17.61 -15.04 6.24
N TRP A 55 17.23 -16.18 5.65
CA TRP A 55 15.86 -16.66 5.60
C TRP A 55 15.38 -17.06 7.01
N PRO A 56 14.07 -16.89 7.31
CA PRO A 56 13.50 -17.37 8.55
C PRO A 56 13.63 -18.89 8.67
N ARG A 57 14.02 -19.37 9.85
CA ARG A 57 14.15 -20.81 10.11
C ARG A 57 12.90 -21.45 10.71
N GLU A 58 12.02 -20.64 11.29
CA GLU A 58 10.84 -21.10 12.00
C GLU A 58 9.69 -21.36 11.02
N LYS A 59 9.20 -22.60 10.95
CA LYS A 59 8.07 -23.01 10.10
C LYS A 59 6.80 -22.21 10.38
N ARG A 60 6.56 -21.79 11.63
CA ARG A 60 5.41 -20.98 12.04
C ARG A 60 5.41 -19.62 11.33
N VAL A 61 6.57 -19.00 11.19
CA VAL A 61 6.72 -17.70 10.49
C VAL A 61 6.32 -17.83 9.02
N TRP A 62 6.70 -18.93 8.36
CA TRP A 62 6.30 -19.19 6.97
C TRP A 62 4.79 -19.33 6.81
N GLY A 63 4.11 -20.01 7.75
CA GLY A 63 2.65 -20.12 7.73
C GLY A 63 1.95 -18.77 7.85
N HIS A 64 2.40 -17.90 8.77
CA HIS A 64 1.85 -16.55 8.88
C HIS A 64 2.18 -15.70 7.66
N LEU A 65 3.40 -15.79 7.11
CA LEU A 65 3.80 -15.07 5.92
C LEU A 65 3.08 -15.54 4.65
N LEU A 66 2.61 -16.80 4.62
CA LEU A 66 1.74 -17.28 3.54
C LEU A 66 0.39 -16.55 3.55
N VAL A 67 -0.23 -16.37 4.73
CA VAL A 67 -1.46 -15.57 4.84
C VAL A 67 -1.21 -14.13 4.39
N VAL A 68 -0.09 -13.55 4.82
CA VAL A 68 0.32 -12.20 4.39
C VAL A 68 0.58 -12.14 2.88
N ALA A 69 1.21 -13.17 2.30
CA ALA A 69 1.45 -13.28 0.86
C ALA A 69 0.14 -13.24 0.06
N VAL A 70 -0.90 -13.93 0.53
CA VAL A 70 -2.23 -13.90 -0.09
C VAL A 70 -2.84 -12.50 0.00
N PHE A 71 -2.92 -11.93 1.21
CA PHE A 71 -3.68 -10.68 1.43
C PHE A 71 -2.92 -9.40 1.08
N LEU A 72 -1.58 -9.39 1.09
CA LEU A 72 -0.79 -8.21 0.70
C LEU A 72 -0.25 -8.25 -0.73
N ASN A 73 -0.29 -9.41 -1.40
CA ASN A 73 0.33 -9.51 -2.72
C ASN A 73 -0.58 -10.21 -3.74
N ALA A 74 -0.95 -11.48 -3.56
CA ALA A 74 -1.66 -12.25 -4.57
C ALA A 74 -3.06 -11.68 -4.87
N VAL A 75 -3.92 -11.56 -3.86
CA VAL A 75 -5.27 -11.03 -4.01
C VAL A 75 -5.27 -9.57 -4.50
N PRO A 76 -4.51 -8.65 -3.89
CA PRO A 76 -4.51 -7.27 -4.36
C PRO A 76 -4.00 -7.10 -5.78
N SER A 77 -2.94 -7.80 -6.18
CA SER A 77 -2.40 -7.70 -7.55
C SER A 77 -3.41 -8.21 -8.58
N SER A 78 -4.12 -9.29 -8.26
CA SER A 78 -5.16 -9.86 -9.14
C SER A 78 -6.36 -8.95 -9.26
N LEU A 79 -6.86 -8.40 -8.13
CA LEU A 79 -8.01 -7.48 -8.12
C LEU A 79 -7.68 -6.16 -8.83
N MET A 80 -6.47 -5.64 -8.65
CA MET A 80 -6.01 -4.43 -9.34
C MET A 80 -6.01 -4.63 -10.85
N ALA A 81 -5.31 -5.65 -11.35
CA ALA A 81 -5.21 -5.91 -12.77
C ALA A 81 -6.58 -6.22 -13.41
N TRP A 82 -7.47 -6.91 -12.68
CA TRP A 82 -8.82 -7.16 -13.16
C TRP A 82 -9.66 -5.88 -13.23
N ALA A 83 -9.58 -5.03 -12.21
CA ALA A 83 -10.32 -3.78 -12.14
C ALA A 83 -9.93 -2.80 -13.26
N GLU A 84 -8.64 -2.73 -13.58
CA GLU A 84 -8.13 -1.81 -14.60
C GLU A 84 -8.53 -2.15 -16.03
N GLN A 85 -9.23 -3.27 -16.26
CA GLN A 85 -9.88 -3.50 -17.55
C GLN A 85 -10.99 -2.46 -17.82
N THR A 86 -11.70 -2.03 -16.78
CA THR A 86 -12.85 -1.12 -16.88
C THR A 86 -12.68 0.19 -16.12
N VAL A 87 -11.69 0.27 -15.24
CA VAL A 87 -11.41 1.45 -14.43
C VAL A 87 -10.13 2.13 -14.95
N PRO A 88 -10.14 3.48 -15.12
CA PRO A 88 -8.94 4.25 -15.44
C PRO A 88 -7.85 4.08 -14.37
N SER A 89 -6.58 4.06 -14.80
CA SER A 89 -5.43 3.89 -13.90
C SER A 89 -5.30 5.01 -12.87
N GLY A 90 -5.64 6.24 -13.26
CA GLY A 90 -5.71 7.39 -12.37
C GLY A 90 -6.73 7.17 -11.25
N LEU A 91 -7.96 6.73 -11.58
CA LEU A 91 -9.01 6.45 -10.61
C LEU A 91 -8.62 5.26 -9.70
N ALA A 92 -8.00 4.20 -10.25
CA ALA A 92 -7.51 3.07 -9.46
C ALA A 92 -6.47 3.50 -8.41
N SER A 93 -5.59 4.44 -8.75
CA SER A 93 -4.62 5.00 -7.82
C SER A 93 -5.27 5.78 -6.67
N ILE A 94 -6.39 6.48 -6.94
CA ILE A 94 -7.17 7.17 -5.91
C ILE A 94 -7.83 6.16 -4.95
N TYR A 95 -8.44 5.08 -5.49
CA TYR A 95 -8.98 4.01 -4.66
C TYR A 95 -7.92 3.39 -3.75
N ASN A 96 -6.69 3.21 -4.22
CA ASN A 96 -5.59 2.69 -3.41
C ASN A 96 -5.31 3.55 -2.17
N ALA A 97 -5.57 4.85 -2.21
CA ALA A 97 -5.44 5.73 -1.04
C ALA A 97 -6.40 5.37 0.10
N THR A 98 -7.47 4.59 -0.13
CA THR A 98 -8.36 4.12 0.95
C THR A 98 -7.74 3.04 1.84
N THR A 99 -6.58 2.47 1.47
CA THR A 99 -5.87 1.43 2.24
C THR A 99 -5.72 1.72 3.74
N PRO A 100 -5.34 2.93 4.20
CA PRO A 100 -5.25 3.22 5.63
C PRO A 100 -6.61 3.11 6.36
N ILE A 101 -7.70 3.50 5.70
CA ILE A 101 -9.06 3.39 6.25
C ILE A 101 -9.44 1.92 6.40
N MET A 102 -9.22 1.11 5.36
CA MET A 102 -9.47 -0.33 5.39
C MET A 102 -8.60 -1.04 6.42
N THR A 103 -7.36 -0.56 6.61
CA THR A 103 -6.46 -1.07 7.66
C THR A 103 -7.01 -0.80 9.06
N LEU A 104 -7.52 0.41 9.33
CA LEU A 104 -8.15 0.73 10.61
C LEU A 104 -9.38 -0.14 10.89
N LEU A 105 -10.22 -0.36 9.89
CA LEU A 105 -11.38 -1.27 9.99
C LEU A 105 -10.93 -2.71 10.28
N ALA A 106 -9.96 -3.21 9.54
CA ALA A 106 -9.42 -4.55 9.75
C ALA A 106 -8.76 -4.72 11.13
N LEU A 107 -8.02 -3.71 11.62
CA LEU A 107 -7.45 -3.70 12.96
C LEU A 107 -8.54 -3.76 14.05
N ALA A 108 -9.59 -2.96 13.91
CA ALA A 108 -10.70 -2.95 14.87
C ALA A 108 -11.40 -4.32 14.99
N VAL A 109 -11.45 -5.08 13.90
CA VAL A 109 -12.07 -6.41 13.86
C VAL A 109 -11.09 -7.51 14.29
N LEU A 110 -9.85 -7.48 13.77
CA LEU A 110 -8.89 -8.58 13.94
C LEU A 110 -8.00 -8.43 15.18
N VAL A 111 -7.86 -7.23 15.74
CA VAL A 111 -7.00 -6.95 16.91
C VAL A 111 -7.84 -6.39 18.05
N PRO A 112 -8.39 -7.24 18.97
CA PRO A 112 -9.35 -6.79 19.98
C PRO A 112 -8.84 -5.74 20.97
N THR A 113 -7.52 -5.58 21.06
CA THR A 113 -6.87 -4.58 21.92
C THR A 113 -6.84 -3.18 21.27
N GLU A 114 -7.04 -3.08 19.97
CA GLU A 114 -7.02 -1.83 19.22
C GLU A 114 -8.43 -1.28 19.10
N ARG A 115 -8.76 -0.26 19.92
CA ARG A 115 -10.05 0.42 19.87
C ARG A 115 -9.96 1.68 19.03
N LEU A 116 -10.92 1.88 18.15
CA LEU A 116 -11.03 3.10 17.36
C LEU A 116 -11.38 4.29 18.27
N ASN A 117 -10.60 5.34 18.18
CA ASN A 117 -10.91 6.61 18.84
C ASN A 117 -11.86 7.46 17.97
N ARG A 118 -12.46 8.50 18.56
CA ARG A 118 -13.44 9.36 17.86
C ARG A 118 -12.90 9.99 16.57
N ARG A 119 -11.61 10.31 16.52
CA ARG A 119 -10.98 10.88 15.30
C ARG A 119 -10.86 9.83 14.19
N GLN A 120 -10.49 8.61 14.55
CA GLN A 120 -10.44 7.49 13.60
C GLN A 120 -11.81 7.17 13.04
N VAL A 121 -12.83 7.14 13.89
CA VAL A 121 -14.23 6.95 13.45
C VAL A 121 -14.66 8.09 12.51
N GLY A 122 -14.41 9.34 12.87
CA GLY A 122 -14.71 10.49 12.01
C GLY A 122 -13.96 10.44 10.67
N GLY A 123 -12.69 10.02 10.69
CA GLY A 123 -11.88 9.85 9.48
C GLY A 123 -12.38 8.71 8.58
N ILE A 124 -12.84 7.60 9.18
CA ILE A 124 -13.46 6.48 8.44
C ILE A 124 -14.77 6.96 7.77
N VAL A 125 -15.63 7.63 8.51
CA VAL A 125 -16.89 8.16 7.96
C VAL A 125 -16.63 9.13 6.80
N LEU A 126 -15.69 10.06 6.97
CA LEU A 126 -15.30 10.99 5.92
C LEU A 126 -14.72 10.25 4.70
N GLY A 127 -13.91 9.22 4.93
CA GLY A 127 -13.37 8.38 3.85
C GLY A 127 -14.45 7.62 3.08
N ILE A 128 -15.47 7.09 3.77
CA ILE A 128 -16.64 6.45 3.13
C ILE A 128 -17.37 7.46 2.26
N VAL A 129 -17.62 8.67 2.76
CA VAL A 129 -18.22 9.76 1.97
C VAL A 129 -17.40 10.04 0.72
N GLY A 130 -16.07 10.11 0.86
CA GLY A 130 -15.16 10.29 -0.28
C GLY A 130 -15.28 9.18 -1.31
N VAL A 131 -15.38 7.92 -0.88
CA VAL A 131 -15.62 6.77 -1.78
C VAL A 131 -16.96 6.87 -2.48
N LEU A 132 -18.02 7.27 -1.79
CA LEU A 132 -19.33 7.49 -2.42
C LEU A 132 -19.26 8.59 -3.48
N VAL A 133 -18.52 9.66 -3.24
CA VAL A 133 -18.29 10.72 -4.25
C VAL A 133 -17.48 10.15 -5.43
N LEU A 134 -16.47 9.34 -5.19
CA LEU A 134 -15.68 8.69 -6.26
C LEU A 134 -16.54 7.81 -7.17
N VAL A 135 -17.42 7.00 -6.59
CA VAL A 135 -18.33 6.11 -7.36
C VAL A 135 -19.26 6.93 -8.25
N GLY A 136 -19.68 8.12 -7.83
CA GLY A 136 -20.61 8.95 -8.57
C GLY A 136 -21.97 8.29 -8.77
N PRO A 137 -22.68 7.89 -7.69
CA PRO A 137 -23.92 7.09 -7.81
C PRO A 137 -25.03 7.79 -8.61
N TRP A 138 -24.96 9.10 -8.75
CA TRP A 138 -25.87 9.90 -9.58
C TRP A 138 -25.70 9.65 -11.08
N ASP A 139 -24.51 9.21 -11.53
CA ASP A 139 -24.21 8.91 -12.93
C ASP A 139 -24.39 7.42 -13.26
N VAL A 140 -24.48 6.53 -12.24
CA VAL A 140 -24.51 5.07 -12.44
C VAL A 140 -25.69 4.62 -13.30
N LEU A 141 -26.85 5.24 -13.16
CA LEU A 141 -28.06 4.88 -13.93
C LEU A 141 -28.14 5.63 -15.27
N GLY A 142 -27.41 6.73 -15.43
CA GLY A 142 -27.45 7.59 -16.61
C GLY A 142 -26.31 7.38 -17.61
N ASP A 143 -25.20 6.76 -17.17
CA ASP A 143 -24.03 6.56 -17.99
C ASP A 143 -23.61 5.06 -18.01
N PRO A 144 -23.77 4.37 -19.15
CA PRO A 144 -23.38 2.97 -19.27
C PRO A 144 -21.91 2.68 -18.96
N GLN A 145 -21.00 3.66 -19.18
CA GLN A 145 -19.58 3.50 -18.87
C GLN A 145 -19.34 3.50 -17.36
N VAL A 146 -20.05 4.38 -16.63
CA VAL A 146 -19.98 4.39 -15.15
C VAL A 146 -20.52 3.07 -14.60
N LEU A 147 -21.67 2.62 -15.07
CA LEU A 147 -22.25 1.34 -14.65
C LEU A 147 -21.29 0.16 -14.92
N ALA A 148 -20.66 0.11 -16.09
CA ALA A 148 -19.69 -0.93 -16.46
C ALA A 148 -18.43 -0.90 -15.59
N SER A 149 -18.04 0.26 -15.03
CA SER A 149 -16.87 0.38 -14.17
C SER A 149 -17.13 0.01 -12.70
N VAL A 150 -18.39 -0.05 -12.26
CA VAL A 150 -18.74 -0.33 -10.84
C VAL A 150 -18.14 -1.65 -10.33
N PRO A 151 -18.19 -2.79 -11.04
CA PRO A 151 -17.54 -4.01 -10.58
C PRO A 151 -16.03 -3.84 -10.36
N GLY A 152 -15.34 -3.12 -11.26
CA GLY A 152 -13.92 -2.79 -11.12
C GLY A 152 -13.65 -1.90 -9.90
N GLN A 153 -14.48 -0.91 -9.65
CA GLN A 153 -14.38 -0.05 -8.46
C GLN A 153 -14.58 -0.84 -7.15
N VAL A 154 -15.53 -1.78 -7.13
CA VAL A 154 -15.72 -2.71 -6.00
C VAL A 154 -14.50 -3.61 -5.81
N ALA A 155 -13.89 -4.11 -6.90
CA ALA A 155 -12.66 -4.88 -6.81
C ALA A 155 -11.49 -4.07 -6.23
N LEU A 156 -11.38 -2.78 -6.56
CA LEU A 156 -10.37 -1.89 -5.95
C LEU A 156 -10.60 -1.67 -4.45
N LEU A 157 -11.85 -1.58 -4.00
CA LEU A 157 -12.16 -1.57 -2.57
C LEU A 157 -11.80 -2.92 -1.93
N GLY A 158 -12.08 -4.04 -2.60
CA GLY A 158 -11.65 -5.38 -2.19
C GLY A 158 -10.12 -5.50 -2.10
N MET A 159 -9.39 -4.91 -3.05
CA MET A 159 -7.93 -4.80 -3.03
C MET A 159 -7.43 -4.10 -1.76
N THR A 160 -7.98 -2.93 -1.45
CA THR A 160 -7.55 -2.16 -0.27
C THR A 160 -8.00 -2.81 1.05
N ALA A 161 -9.16 -3.46 1.07
CA ALA A 161 -9.59 -4.28 2.21
C ALA A 161 -8.65 -5.47 2.44
N SER A 162 -8.22 -6.13 1.37
CA SER A 162 -7.22 -7.20 1.42
C SER A 162 -5.90 -6.69 2.02
N TYR A 163 -5.38 -5.54 1.58
CA TYR A 163 -4.23 -4.91 2.22
C TYR A 163 -4.45 -4.67 3.72
N GLY A 164 -5.62 -4.16 4.09
CA GLY A 164 -5.99 -3.94 5.48
C GLY A 164 -5.93 -5.21 6.33
N ILE A 165 -6.49 -6.32 5.81
CA ILE A 165 -6.46 -7.63 6.48
C ILE A 165 -5.02 -8.13 6.65
N GLY A 166 -4.21 -8.06 5.61
CA GLY A 166 -2.81 -8.51 5.67
C GLY A 166 -1.97 -7.71 6.67
N LEU A 167 -2.15 -6.39 6.72
CA LEU A 167 -1.48 -5.51 7.70
C LEU A 167 -1.97 -5.78 9.13
N ALA A 168 -3.27 -5.98 9.33
CA ALA A 168 -3.82 -6.33 10.63
C ALA A 168 -3.34 -7.72 11.10
N TRP A 169 -3.17 -8.67 10.18
CA TRP A 169 -2.59 -9.98 10.47
C TRP A 169 -1.15 -9.87 10.94
N LEU A 170 -0.31 -9.11 10.22
CA LEU A 170 1.07 -8.83 10.64
C LEU A 170 1.11 -8.24 12.05
N ARG A 171 0.23 -7.30 12.35
CA ARG A 171 0.13 -6.62 13.65
C ARG A 171 -0.30 -7.59 14.75
N ARG A 172 -1.37 -8.36 14.51
CA ARG A 172 -1.97 -9.28 15.49
C ARG A 172 -1.00 -10.36 15.95
N PHE A 173 -0.25 -10.94 15.03
CA PHE A 173 0.61 -12.08 15.31
C PHE A 173 2.09 -11.71 15.47
N GLY A 174 2.42 -10.41 15.45
CA GLY A 174 3.80 -9.94 15.58
C GLY A 174 4.73 -10.52 14.50
N VAL A 175 4.17 -10.84 13.33
CA VAL A 175 4.90 -11.50 12.25
C VAL A 175 6.03 -10.61 11.78
N GLY A 176 7.25 -11.14 11.82
CA GLY A 176 8.46 -10.37 11.47
C GLY A 176 9.19 -9.79 12.69
N GLY A 177 8.65 -9.92 13.92
CA GLY A 177 9.37 -9.58 15.14
C GLY A 177 10.68 -10.38 15.24
N GLY A 178 11.82 -9.67 15.21
CA GLY A 178 13.15 -10.30 15.21
C GLY A 178 13.74 -10.57 13.82
N TYR A 179 12.97 -10.40 12.72
CA TYR A 179 13.47 -10.50 11.35
C TYR A 179 13.60 -9.12 10.70
N ASP A 180 14.58 -9.01 9.81
CA ASP A 180 14.72 -7.81 9.01
C ASP A 180 13.50 -7.58 8.09
N PRO A 181 12.96 -6.35 8.00
CA PRO A 181 11.79 -6.06 7.18
C PRO A 181 11.95 -6.45 5.70
N THR A 182 13.16 -6.37 5.14
CA THR A 182 13.43 -6.81 3.77
C THR A 182 13.28 -8.33 3.64
N THR A 183 13.73 -9.10 4.66
CA THR A 183 13.54 -10.54 4.71
C THR A 183 12.05 -10.90 4.72
N VAL A 184 11.26 -10.23 5.56
CA VAL A 184 9.81 -10.44 5.63
C VAL A 184 9.15 -10.14 4.29
N ALA A 185 9.50 -9.01 3.66
CA ALA A 185 8.99 -8.64 2.35
C ALA A 185 9.39 -9.64 1.26
N THR A 186 10.64 -10.16 1.29
CA THR A 186 11.12 -11.16 0.33
C THR A 186 10.33 -12.46 0.46
N VAL A 187 10.18 -12.98 1.68
CA VAL A 187 9.48 -14.24 1.92
C VAL A 187 8.01 -14.16 1.49
N GLN A 188 7.29 -13.13 1.92
CA GLN A 188 5.88 -12.99 1.56
C GLN A 188 5.70 -12.85 0.04
N LEU A 189 6.56 -12.10 -0.65
CA LEU A 189 6.45 -11.92 -2.09
C LEU A 189 6.84 -13.18 -2.86
N THR A 190 7.84 -13.93 -2.38
CA THR A 190 8.23 -15.24 -2.95
C THR A 190 7.12 -16.27 -2.78
N LEU A 191 6.46 -16.32 -1.62
CA LEU A 191 5.32 -17.19 -1.38
C LEU A 191 4.14 -16.81 -2.28
N ALA A 192 3.87 -15.51 -2.45
CA ALA A 192 2.83 -15.05 -3.37
C ALA A 192 3.14 -15.42 -4.81
N ALA A 193 4.37 -15.23 -5.27
CA ALA A 193 4.81 -15.62 -6.60
C ALA A 193 4.67 -17.13 -6.82
N GLY A 194 5.09 -17.95 -5.86
CA GLY A 194 4.93 -19.40 -5.91
C GLY A 194 3.46 -19.81 -6.00
N LEU A 195 2.59 -19.24 -5.17
CA LEU A 195 1.15 -19.51 -5.20
C LEU A 195 0.55 -19.11 -6.55
N MET A 196 0.86 -17.92 -7.06
CA MET A 196 0.34 -17.45 -8.33
C MET A 196 0.83 -18.30 -9.51
N LEU A 197 2.09 -18.76 -9.49
CA LEU A 197 2.61 -19.67 -10.51
C LEU A 197 1.92 -21.04 -10.48
N VAL A 198 1.58 -21.57 -9.31
CA VAL A 198 0.83 -22.85 -9.18
C VAL A 198 -0.57 -22.74 -9.76
N VAL A 199 -1.26 -21.61 -9.57
CA VAL A 199 -2.61 -21.42 -10.09
C VAL A 199 -2.64 -20.85 -11.51
N ALA A 200 -1.53 -20.30 -12.01
CA ALA A 200 -1.42 -19.65 -13.32
C ALA A 200 -1.92 -20.52 -14.49
N PRO A 201 -1.66 -21.84 -14.57
CA PRO A 201 -2.15 -22.66 -15.67
C PRO A 201 -3.67 -22.68 -15.80
N VAL A 202 -4.40 -22.38 -14.72
CA VAL A 202 -5.87 -22.37 -14.68
C VAL A 202 -6.44 -20.97 -14.85
N VAL A 203 -5.81 -19.95 -14.22
CA VAL A 203 -6.39 -18.60 -14.13
C VAL A 203 -5.70 -17.57 -15.02
N ALA A 204 -4.46 -17.79 -15.41
CA ALA A 204 -3.68 -16.88 -16.24
C ALA A 204 -3.72 -17.30 -17.72
N THR A 205 -4.87 -17.80 -18.15
CA THR A 205 -5.12 -18.22 -19.52
C THR A 205 -5.47 -17.02 -20.40
N GLY A 206 -5.00 -17.03 -21.63
CA GLY A 206 -5.28 -15.96 -22.60
C GLY A 206 -4.11 -15.78 -23.55
N PRO A 207 -4.34 -15.07 -24.66
CA PRO A 207 -3.27 -14.77 -25.61
C PRO A 207 -2.20 -13.90 -24.93
N VAL A 208 -0.95 -14.12 -25.31
CA VAL A 208 0.19 -13.31 -24.87
C VAL A 208 0.71 -12.59 -26.09
N GLN A 209 0.57 -11.26 -26.09
CA GLN A 209 1.10 -10.39 -27.11
C GLN A 209 2.13 -9.48 -26.47
N LEU A 210 3.39 -9.67 -26.79
CA LEU A 210 4.49 -8.92 -26.21
C LEU A 210 5.14 -8.03 -27.25
N ASP A 211 5.25 -6.77 -26.91
CA ASP A 211 6.15 -5.81 -27.54
C ASP A 211 7.13 -5.24 -26.50
N TRP A 212 8.08 -4.43 -26.95
CA TRP A 212 9.08 -3.81 -26.06
C TRP A 212 8.44 -2.87 -25.01
N ARG A 213 7.28 -2.26 -25.34
CA ARG A 213 6.55 -1.34 -24.45
C ARG A 213 5.91 -2.13 -23.30
N ILE A 214 5.25 -3.24 -23.61
CA ILE A 214 4.63 -4.13 -22.61
C ILE A 214 5.70 -4.77 -21.72
N VAL A 215 6.77 -5.30 -22.32
CA VAL A 215 7.89 -5.87 -21.55
C VAL A 215 8.52 -4.83 -20.63
N GLY A 216 8.79 -3.62 -21.14
CA GLY A 216 9.31 -2.51 -20.35
C GLY A 216 8.39 -2.11 -19.19
N ALA A 217 7.07 -2.03 -19.46
CA ALA A 217 6.07 -1.74 -18.42
C ALA A 217 6.04 -2.82 -17.33
N MET A 218 6.09 -4.11 -17.72
CA MET A 218 6.09 -5.22 -16.76
C MET A 218 7.36 -5.28 -15.92
N VAL A 219 8.53 -4.97 -16.50
CA VAL A 219 9.79 -4.85 -15.76
C VAL A 219 9.73 -3.65 -14.79
N ALA A 220 9.25 -2.50 -15.25
CA ALA A 220 9.06 -1.32 -14.39
C ALA A 220 8.09 -1.62 -13.25
N LEU A 221 6.96 -2.26 -13.52
CA LEU A 221 5.95 -2.62 -12.53
C LEU A 221 6.45 -3.66 -11.53
N GLY A 222 7.06 -4.74 -11.99
CA GLY A 222 7.46 -5.87 -11.16
C GLY A 222 8.80 -5.64 -10.48
N ALA A 223 9.87 -5.43 -11.25
CA ALA A 223 11.21 -5.32 -10.66
C ALA A 223 11.39 -3.99 -9.88
N VAL A 224 10.97 -2.87 -10.47
CA VAL A 224 11.18 -1.55 -9.84
C VAL A 224 10.01 -1.23 -8.90
N GLY A 225 8.77 -1.22 -9.38
CA GLY A 225 7.57 -0.80 -8.65
C GLY A 225 7.16 -1.73 -7.52
N THR A 226 7.51 -3.01 -7.62
CA THR A 226 7.27 -3.99 -6.55
C THR A 226 8.58 -4.34 -5.82
N GLY A 227 9.58 -4.89 -6.49
CA GLY A 227 10.79 -5.36 -5.84
C GLY A 227 11.63 -4.26 -5.18
N LEU A 228 12.19 -3.33 -5.97
CA LEU A 228 13.05 -2.27 -5.44
C LEU A 228 12.28 -1.30 -4.54
N ALA A 229 11.02 -0.98 -4.88
CA ALA A 229 10.21 -0.08 -4.06
C ALA A 229 9.99 -0.63 -2.64
N TYR A 230 9.77 -1.94 -2.47
CA TYR A 230 9.74 -2.56 -1.15
C TYR A 230 11.07 -2.41 -0.40
N ALA A 231 12.21 -2.66 -1.07
CA ALA A 231 13.53 -2.51 -0.46
C ALA A 231 13.81 -1.05 -0.06
N TRP A 232 13.41 -0.07 -0.86
CA TRP A 232 13.53 1.35 -0.54
C TRP A 232 12.61 1.76 0.60
N ASN A 233 11.36 1.30 0.58
CA ASN A 233 10.40 1.59 1.63
C ASN A 233 10.82 1.01 2.98
N THR A 234 11.38 -0.21 3.03
CA THR A 234 11.89 -0.80 4.29
C THR A 234 13.04 0.03 4.87
N ARG A 235 13.94 0.56 4.03
CA ARG A 235 15.00 1.49 4.46
C ARG A 235 14.42 2.80 4.98
N LEU A 236 13.39 3.32 4.31
CA LEU A 236 12.72 4.56 4.69
C LEU A 236 12.02 4.43 6.04
N VAL A 237 11.33 3.30 6.26
CA VAL A 237 10.70 2.95 7.54
C VAL A 237 11.75 2.85 8.66
N GLY A 238 12.89 2.22 8.39
CA GLY A 238 13.99 2.14 9.35
C GLY A 238 14.61 3.51 9.71
N ALA A 239 14.68 4.43 8.73
CA ALA A 239 15.30 5.74 8.92
C ALA A 239 14.36 6.80 9.51
N TRP A 240 13.09 6.82 9.12
CA TRP A 240 12.12 7.87 9.49
C TRP A 240 10.98 7.38 10.40
N GLY A 241 10.89 6.07 10.61
CA GLY A 241 9.77 5.42 11.28
C GLY A 241 8.58 5.21 10.35
N ALA A 242 7.73 4.23 10.68
CA ALA A 242 6.60 3.81 9.87
C ALA A 242 5.60 4.96 9.59
N GLY A 243 5.33 5.82 10.58
CA GLY A 243 4.38 6.92 10.44
C GLY A 243 4.78 7.97 9.41
N ARG A 244 6.09 8.33 9.32
CA ARG A 244 6.57 9.26 8.29
C ARG A 244 6.72 8.57 6.94
N ALA A 245 7.18 7.33 6.90
CA ALA A 245 7.32 6.58 5.66
C ALA A 245 5.96 6.35 4.98
N SER A 246 4.89 6.09 5.74
CA SER A 246 3.55 5.87 5.20
C SER A 246 2.95 7.10 4.51
N THR A 247 3.45 8.31 4.77
CA THR A 247 2.96 9.51 4.05
C THR A 247 3.23 9.47 2.55
N VAL A 248 4.13 8.59 2.09
CA VAL A 248 4.37 8.35 0.66
C VAL A 248 3.09 7.95 -0.09
N THR A 249 2.17 7.25 0.58
CA THR A 249 0.91 6.80 -0.01
C THR A 249 -0.04 7.96 -0.37
N TYR A 250 0.16 9.15 0.20
CA TYR A 250 -0.62 10.35 -0.17
C TYR A 250 -0.18 10.95 -1.51
N LEU A 251 1.05 10.66 -1.96
CA LEU A 251 1.56 11.10 -3.24
C LEU A 251 1.22 10.14 -4.39
N THR A 252 0.92 8.87 -4.08
CA THR A 252 0.63 7.87 -5.10
C THR A 252 -0.55 8.25 -6.00
N PRO A 253 -1.69 8.78 -5.48
CA PRO A 253 -2.78 9.22 -6.34
C PRO A 253 -2.39 10.38 -7.26
N VAL A 254 -1.58 11.31 -6.76
CA VAL A 254 -1.12 12.47 -7.56
C VAL A 254 -0.32 12.00 -8.77
N VAL A 255 0.61 11.06 -8.56
CA VAL A 255 1.43 10.48 -9.63
C VAL A 255 0.57 9.64 -10.58
N GLY A 256 -0.32 8.79 -10.04
CA GLY A 256 -1.17 7.90 -10.84
C GLY A 256 -2.14 8.69 -11.73
N VAL A 257 -2.82 9.70 -11.18
CA VAL A 257 -3.71 10.58 -11.95
C VAL A 257 -2.93 11.38 -13.00
N ALA A 258 -1.79 11.94 -12.63
CA ALA A 258 -0.97 12.68 -13.59
C ALA A 258 -0.54 11.81 -14.79
N LEU A 259 -0.09 10.58 -14.55
CA LEU A 259 0.30 9.65 -15.61
C LEU A 259 -0.91 9.16 -16.42
N GLY A 260 -2.04 8.83 -15.78
CA GLY A 260 -3.26 8.42 -16.46
C GLY A 260 -3.77 9.50 -17.41
N VAL A 261 -3.89 10.74 -16.92
CA VAL A 261 -4.40 11.85 -17.71
C VAL A 261 -3.40 12.33 -18.76
N LEU A 262 -2.13 12.60 -18.38
CA LEU A 262 -1.18 13.26 -19.25
C LEU A 262 -0.53 12.32 -20.27
N VAL A 263 -0.40 11.04 -19.95
CA VAL A 263 0.30 10.07 -20.81
C VAL A 263 -0.66 9.11 -21.50
N LEU A 264 -1.67 8.58 -20.78
CA LEU A 264 -2.67 7.66 -21.36
C LEU A 264 -3.88 8.39 -21.93
N GLY A 265 -4.05 9.70 -21.66
CA GLY A 265 -5.22 10.47 -22.13
C GLY A 265 -6.52 10.02 -21.43
N GLU A 266 -6.44 9.43 -20.24
CA GLU A 266 -7.62 8.99 -19.51
C GLU A 266 -8.52 10.16 -19.13
N PRO A 267 -9.84 10.06 -19.32
CA PRO A 267 -10.76 11.09 -18.89
C PRO A 267 -10.76 11.19 -17.36
N LEU A 268 -10.75 12.43 -16.85
CA LEU A 268 -10.87 12.70 -15.41
C LEU A 268 -12.22 13.35 -15.15
N ARG A 269 -13.12 12.68 -14.45
CA ARG A 269 -14.41 13.23 -14.04
C ARG A 269 -14.24 14.13 -12.82
N TRP A 270 -15.07 15.16 -12.68
CA TRP A 270 -14.98 16.12 -11.57
C TRP A 270 -15.10 15.49 -10.18
N ASN A 271 -15.90 14.43 -10.04
CA ASN A 271 -16.11 13.70 -8.80
C ASN A 271 -14.88 12.90 -8.33
N GLU A 272 -13.99 12.52 -9.26
CA GLU A 272 -12.81 11.71 -8.94
C GLU A 272 -11.77 12.49 -8.12
N PRO A 273 -11.30 13.68 -8.53
CA PRO A 273 -10.38 14.47 -7.70
C PRO A 273 -11.05 14.97 -6.43
N VAL A 274 -12.35 15.32 -6.46
CA VAL A 274 -13.08 15.77 -5.27
C VAL A 274 -13.21 14.64 -4.26
N GLY A 275 -13.66 13.47 -4.68
CA GLY A 275 -13.76 12.29 -3.81
C GLY A 275 -12.39 11.86 -3.27
N GLY A 276 -11.34 11.90 -4.09
CA GLY A 276 -9.95 11.65 -3.68
C GLY A 276 -9.48 12.60 -2.58
N LEU A 277 -9.75 13.90 -2.71
CA LEU A 277 -9.44 14.89 -1.67
C LEU A 277 -10.20 14.61 -0.37
N VAL A 278 -11.47 14.22 -0.44
CA VAL A 278 -12.28 13.86 0.74
C VAL A 278 -11.72 12.60 1.41
N VAL A 279 -11.32 11.58 0.64
CA VAL A 279 -10.63 10.38 1.17
C VAL A 279 -9.34 10.79 1.88
N LEU A 280 -8.50 11.60 1.24
CA LEU A 280 -7.24 12.06 1.84
C LEU A 280 -7.47 12.88 3.12
N ALA A 281 -8.50 13.72 3.16
CA ALA A 281 -8.90 14.46 4.38
C ALA A 281 -9.35 13.49 5.48
N GLY A 282 -10.10 12.45 5.15
CA GLY A 282 -10.49 11.38 6.09
C GLY A 282 -9.28 10.67 6.70
N ILE A 283 -8.29 10.33 5.87
CA ILE A 283 -7.05 9.70 6.33
C ILE A 283 -6.22 10.67 7.19
N ALA A 284 -6.12 11.93 6.81
CA ALA A 284 -5.42 12.95 7.59
C ALA A 284 -6.06 13.18 8.97
N LEU A 285 -7.39 13.11 9.04
CA LEU A 285 -8.14 13.16 10.30
C LEU A 285 -7.88 11.91 11.14
N ALA A 286 -7.99 10.71 10.55
CA ALA A 286 -7.80 9.42 11.23
C ALA A 286 -6.37 9.28 11.78
N SER A 287 -5.36 9.71 11.03
CA SER A 287 -3.94 9.66 11.43
C SER A 287 -3.54 10.75 12.43
N GLY A 288 -4.44 11.68 12.77
CA GLY A 288 -4.17 12.74 13.72
C GLY A 288 -3.31 13.89 13.18
N LEU A 289 -3.00 13.92 11.89
CA LEU A 289 -2.21 14.97 11.25
C LEU A 289 -2.88 16.36 11.39
N LEU A 290 -4.20 16.41 11.33
CA LEU A 290 -4.99 17.64 11.50
C LEU A 290 -5.09 18.12 12.95
N GLY A 291 -4.64 17.31 13.95
CA GLY A 291 -4.69 17.65 15.38
C GLY A 291 -3.35 17.95 16.04
N ALA A 292 -2.23 17.73 15.36
CA ALA A 292 -0.89 17.83 15.95
C ALA A 292 -0.43 19.28 16.24
N ARG A 293 -1.08 20.29 15.70
CA ARG A 293 -0.71 21.71 15.88
C ARG A 293 -1.01 22.26 17.29
N ARG A 294 -1.90 21.64 18.07
CA ARG A 294 -2.31 22.17 19.39
C ARG A 294 -1.44 21.74 20.58
N ARG A 295 -0.55 20.74 20.43
CA ARG A 295 0.28 20.25 21.54
C ARG A 295 1.71 20.82 21.62
N ARG A 296 2.16 21.62 20.66
CA ARG A 296 3.47 22.28 20.69
C ARG A 296 3.51 23.59 21.50
N GLY A 297 2.40 24.04 22.06
CA GLY A 297 2.31 25.29 22.84
C GLY A 297 2.29 25.11 24.36
N SER A 298 2.36 23.88 24.91
CA SER A 298 2.45 23.64 26.35
C SER A 298 3.79 22.98 26.70
N GLY A 299 4.88 23.65 26.38
CA GLY A 299 6.17 23.39 26.97
C GLY A 299 6.13 23.86 28.42
N ALA A 300 5.74 23.00 29.36
CA ALA A 300 5.98 23.22 30.77
C ALA A 300 7.49 23.37 30.94
N ALA A 301 7.88 24.57 31.39
CA ALA A 301 9.20 24.84 31.90
C ALA A 301 9.55 23.77 32.95
N ALA A 302 10.61 23.02 32.69
CA ALA A 302 11.19 22.13 33.67
C ALA A 302 11.61 23.03 34.86
N ALA A 303 10.95 22.85 36.00
CA ALA A 303 11.38 23.45 37.24
C ALA A 303 12.82 23.00 37.56
N PRO A 304 13.69 23.90 38.01
CA PRO A 304 15.05 23.54 38.38
C PRO A 304 15.01 22.62 39.61
N VAL A 305 15.71 21.50 39.52
CA VAL A 305 15.95 20.56 40.62
C VAL A 305 16.74 21.34 41.69
N PRO A 306 16.26 21.42 42.96
CA PRO A 306 17.04 22.04 44.01
C PRO A 306 18.27 21.21 44.34
N ALA A 307 19.42 21.85 44.30
CA ALA A 307 20.68 21.30 44.81
C ALA A 307 20.56 21.09 46.33
N GLY A 308 20.36 19.85 46.74
CA GLY A 308 20.32 19.40 48.12
C GLY A 308 21.65 18.80 48.54
N GLU A 309 22.39 19.55 49.30
CA GLU A 309 23.29 19.23 50.40
C GLU A 309 24.12 17.93 50.33
N ALA A 310 25.38 18.11 50.03
CA ALA A 310 26.47 17.25 50.48
C ALA A 310 26.48 17.18 52.01
N ARG A 311 26.11 16.06 52.63
CA ARG A 311 26.48 15.73 54.01
C ARG A 311 27.64 14.76 53.99
N ALA A 312 28.73 15.30 54.45
CA ALA A 312 29.88 14.58 54.95
C ALA A 312 29.52 13.91 56.30
N GLU A 313 29.80 12.63 56.42
CA GLU A 313 30.13 11.88 57.62
C GLU A 313 31.02 10.75 57.13
N GLY A 314 32.22 10.55 57.51
CA GLY A 314 33.04 10.81 58.65
C GLY A 314 32.98 9.63 59.59
N GLY A 315 33.94 8.75 59.55
CA GLY A 315 34.43 8.04 60.73
C GLY A 315 33.97 6.58 60.93
N ARG A 316 34.84 5.72 60.74
CA ARG A 316 35.46 4.60 61.52
C ARG A 316 35.57 3.31 60.76
#